data_dfaf0e69281f51f751edd5a82d805237
#
_entry.id   dfaf0e69281f51f751edd5a82d805237
#
_cell.length_a   1.000
_cell.length_b   1.000
_cell.length_c   1.000
_cell.angle_alpha   90.00
_cell.angle_beta   90.00
_cell.angle_gamma   90.00
#
_symmetry.space_group_name_H-M   'P 1'
#
loop_
_entity.id
_entity.type
_entity.pdbx_description
1 polymer ?
#
loop_
_entity_poly.entity_id
_entity_poly.type
_entity_poly.pdbx_seq_one_letter_code
_entity_poly.pdbx_strand_id
1 'polypeptide(L)'
;MKIGYQLKQVRERLAKGLVDKGILRTEKRNFLLFDMATHPVSDSSAKDEIVNRVIKTLTHHSSAVLSSEVPFNDLRTISMVCAAYAANVLENALLQLNHELREKAYTKVDDLLSEYSVWPFLKKVKVDIPEGKELQIEVVAAVLNVFTKMDSIL
;
A
#
# COMPACT_ATOMS: atom_id res chain seq x y z
N MET A 1 2.91 -3.84 -22.35
CA MET A 1 3.87 -3.00 -21.57
C MET A 1 5.23 -3.00 -22.27
N LYS A 2 5.86 -1.83 -22.46
CA LYS A 2 7.18 -1.78 -23.10
C LYS A 2 8.24 -2.27 -22.11
N ILE A 3 8.94 -3.35 -22.41
CA ILE A 3 9.96 -4.01 -21.56
C ILE A 3 11.05 -3.03 -21.06
N GLY A 4 11.37 -1.98 -21.82
CA GLY A 4 12.38 -0.98 -21.46
C GLY A 4 12.06 -0.12 -20.23
N TYR A 5 10.82 -0.10 -19.76
CA TYR A 5 10.39 0.65 -18.58
C TYR A 5 10.27 -0.20 -17.31
N GLN A 6 10.52 -1.50 -17.40
CA GLN A 6 10.49 -2.37 -16.22
C GLN A 6 11.73 -2.12 -15.34
N LEU A 7 11.49 -1.92 -14.05
CA LEU A 7 12.56 -1.85 -13.07
C LEU A 7 13.21 -3.23 -12.92
N LYS A 8 14.55 -3.28 -13.08
CA LYS A 8 15.31 -4.52 -12.90
C LYS A 8 15.55 -4.79 -11.41
N GLN A 9 15.52 -6.07 -11.04
CA GLN A 9 15.88 -6.54 -9.69
C GLN A 9 15.08 -5.84 -8.57
N VAL A 10 13.79 -5.59 -8.79
CA VAL A 10 12.94 -4.87 -7.80
C VAL A 10 12.90 -5.62 -6.47
N ARG A 11 12.73 -6.94 -6.51
CA ARG A 11 12.65 -7.78 -5.31
C ARG A 11 13.93 -7.68 -4.47
N GLU A 12 15.08 -7.78 -5.10
CA GLU A 12 16.39 -7.71 -4.45
C GLU A 12 16.65 -6.33 -3.85
N ARG A 13 16.26 -5.27 -4.56
CA ARG A 13 16.37 -3.89 -4.08
C ARG A 13 15.48 -3.63 -2.88
N LEU A 14 14.25 -4.11 -2.90
CA LEU A 14 13.32 -3.99 -1.77
C LEU A 14 13.82 -4.81 -0.58
N ALA A 15 14.25 -6.04 -0.79
CA ALA A 15 14.80 -6.89 0.26
C ALA A 15 16.02 -6.23 0.91
N LYS A 16 16.98 -5.72 0.11
CA LYS A 16 18.13 -4.99 0.63
C LYS A 16 17.71 -3.78 1.46
N GLY A 17 16.79 -2.94 0.95
CA GLY A 17 16.32 -1.76 1.68
C GLY A 17 15.64 -2.11 3.01
N LEU A 18 14.95 -3.26 3.09
CA LEU A 18 14.34 -3.73 4.33
C LEU A 18 15.37 -4.34 5.29
N VAL A 19 16.43 -4.98 4.77
CA VAL A 19 17.58 -5.45 5.58
C VAL A 19 18.34 -4.26 6.16
N ASP A 20 18.61 -3.23 5.35
CA ASP A 20 19.30 -2.02 5.80
C ASP A 20 18.53 -1.28 6.91
N LYS A 21 17.20 -1.43 6.95
CA LYS A 21 16.31 -0.91 8.00
C LYS A 21 16.16 -1.86 9.20
N GLY A 22 16.77 -3.03 9.19
CA GLY A 22 16.65 -4.02 10.26
C GLY A 22 15.31 -4.77 10.31
N ILE A 23 14.42 -4.55 9.33
CA ILE A 23 13.10 -5.22 9.26
C ILE A 23 13.25 -6.67 8.81
N LEU A 24 14.12 -6.91 7.84
CA LEU A 24 14.53 -8.25 7.41
C LEU A 24 15.97 -8.53 7.83
N ARG A 25 16.34 -9.79 7.85
CA ARG A 25 17.74 -10.23 7.95
C ARG A 25 18.08 -11.15 6.79
N THR A 26 19.35 -11.31 6.47
CA THR A 26 19.80 -12.24 5.43
C THR A 26 20.22 -13.55 6.07
N GLU A 27 19.66 -14.65 5.60
CA GLU A 27 20.07 -16.01 5.97
C GLU A 27 20.40 -16.80 4.71
N LYS A 28 21.46 -17.61 4.78
CA LYS A 28 21.75 -18.60 3.75
C LYS A 28 21.04 -19.91 4.11
N ARG A 29 20.24 -20.43 3.20
CA ARG A 29 19.66 -21.76 3.32
C ARG A 29 20.26 -22.68 2.27
N ASN A 30 20.76 -23.82 2.73
CA ASN A 30 21.26 -24.90 1.88
C ASN A 30 20.08 -25.72 1.36
N PHE A 31 19.94 -25.78 0.05
CA PHE A 31 19.04 -26.68 -0.65
C PHE A 31 19.88 -27.70 -1.40
N LEU A 32 20.23 -28.80 -0.77
CA LEU A 32 20.93 -29.98 -1.29
C LEU A 32 21.96 -29.74 -2.42
N LEU A 33 21.67 -28.90 -3.42
CA LEU A 33 22.49 -28.65 -4.61
C LEU A 33 22.95 -27.20 -4.77
N PHE A 34 22.37 -26.25 -4.01
CA PHE A 34 22.72 -24.82 -4.09
C PHE A 34 22.35 -24.07 -2.80
N ASP A 35 23.10 -23.03 -2.55
CA ASP A 35 22.83 -22.08 -1.46
C ASP A 35 21.95 -20.95 -1.98
N MET A 36 20.87 -20.65 -1.27
CA MET A 36 19.99 -19.53 -1.58
C MET A 36 19.93 -18.55 -0.42
N ALA A 37 20.11 -17.27 -0.72
CA ALA A 37 19.87 -16.22 0.25
C ALA A 37 18.36 -16.05 0.46
N THR A 38 17.93 -16.12 1.72
CA THR A 38 16.56 -15.83 2.15
C THR A 38 16.54 -14.59 3.02
N HIS A 39 15.41 -13.93 3.11
CA HIS A 39 15.25 -12.70 3.88
C HIS A 39 14.08 -12.82 4.88
N PRO A 40 14.27 -13.61 5.95
CA PRO A 40 13.23 -13.72 6.99
C PRO A 40 13.04 -12.41 7.74
N VAL A 41 11.84 -12.24 8.29
CA VAL A 41 11.50 -11.08 9.12
C VAL A 41 12.32 -11.11 10.40
N SER A 42 13.00 -10.02 10.70
CA SER A 42 13.77 -9.80 11.93
C SER A 42 12.94 -9.01 12.95
N ASP A 43 12.25 -7.98 12.47
CA ASP A 43 11.33 -7.16 13.27
C ASP A 43 9.91 -7.27 12.71
N SER A 44 9.06 -8.01 13.43
CA SER A 44 7.64 -8.16 13.07
C SER A 44 6.83 -6.91 13.41
N SER A 45 7.27 -6.07 14.32
CA SER A 45 6.51 -4.91 14.81
C SER A 45 6.20 -3.92 13.67
N ALA A 46 7.16 -3.68 12.78
CA ALA A 46 6.97 -2.83 11.61
C ALA A 46 5.90 -3.37 10.63
N LYS A 47 5.87 -4.69 10.45
CA LYS A 47 4.83 -5.36 9.65
C LYS A 47 3.47 -5.25 10.32
N ASP A 48 3.40 -5.55 11.60
CA ASP A 48 2.15 -5.55 12.38
C ASP A 48 1.55 -4.14 12.45
N GLU A 49 2.38 -3.11 12.60
CA GLU A 49 1.94 -1.72 12.55
C GLU A 49 1.28 -1.38 11.20
N ILE A 50 1.90 -1.78 10.09
CA ILE A 50 1.35 -1.54 8.75
C ILE A 50 0.03 -2.30 8.58
N VAL A 51 -0.03 -3.57 8.94
CA VAL A 51 -1.25 -4.39 8.85
C VAL A 51 -2.38 -3.78 9.68
N ASN A 52 -2.11 -3.40 10.92
CA ASN A 52 -3.09 -2.75 11.80
C ASN A 52 -3.59 -1.42 11.22
N ARG A 53 -2.72 -0.63 10.61
CA ARG A 53 -3.07 0.62 9.93
C ARG A 53 -3.99 0.36 8.74
N VAL A 54 -3.69 -0.64 7.91
CA VAL A 54 -4.52 -1.07 6.78
C VAL A 54 -5.91 -1.48 7.27
N ILE A 55 -5.98 -2.38 8.25
CA ILE A 55 -7.25 -2.86 8.79
C ILE A 55 -8.07 -1.71 9.38
N LYS A 56 -7.45 -0.85 10.18
CA LYS A 56 -8.12 0.32 10.76
C LYS A 56 -8.69 1.23 9.68
N THR A 57 -7.96 1.48 8.61
CA THR A 57 -8.41 2.31 7.50
C THR A 57 -9.62 1.71 6.78
N LEU A 58 -9.67 0.39 6.64
CA LEU A 58 -10.71 -0.30 5.88
C LEU A 58 -11.94 -0.70 6.71
N THR A 59 -11.80 -0.85 8.02
CA THR A 59 -12.90 -1.33 8.88
C THR A 59 -13.59 -0.25 9.70
N HIS A 60 -12.96 0.92 9.90
CA HIS A 60 -13.55 2.00 10.69
C HIS A 60 -14.28 2.99 9.80
N HIS A 61 -15.52 3.30 10.16
CA HIS A 61 -16.38 4.26 9.43
C HIS A 61 -15.98 5.72 9.64
N SER A 62 -15.10 6.00 10.55
CA SER A 62 -14.69 7.36 10.87
C SER A 62 -13.46 7.76 10.06
N SER A 63 -13.57 8.85 9.32
CA SER A 63 -12.43 9.72 9.01
C SER A 63 -11.94 10.33 10.34
N ALA A 64 -11.62 9.49 11.32
CA ALA A 64 -10.86 9.94 12.45
C ALA A 64 -9.52 10.39 11.83
N VAL A 65 -9.43 11.68 11.61
CA VAL A 65 -8.19 12.38 11.34
C VAL A 65 -7.19 11.78 12.32
N LEU A 66 -6.38 10.86 11.84
CA LEU A 66 -5.20 10.46 12.57
C LEU A 66 -4.34 11.71 12.54
N SER A 67 -4.49 12.54 13.57
CA SER A 67 -3.67 13.73 13.78
C SER A 67 -2.22 13.26 13.87
N SER A 68 -1.59 13.20 12.73
CA SER A 68 -0.20 12.83 12.58
C SER A 68 0.57 14.09 12.23
N GLU A 69 1.68 14.31 12.89
CA GLU A 69 2.64 15.36 12.53
C GLU A 69 3.21 15.18 11.11
N VAL A 70 2.95 14.02 10.50
CA VAL A 70 3.41 13.70 9.14
C VAL A 70 2.42 14.23 8.11
N PRO A 71 2.80 15.17 7.24
CA PRO A 71 1.95 15.68 6.19
C PRO A 71 1.39 14.57 5.29
N PHE A 72 0.10 14.65 4.97
CA PHE A 72 -0.61 13.69 4.11
C PHE A 72 -0.61 12.24 4.61
N ASN A 73 -0.51 12.00 5.91
CA ASN A 73 -0.44 10.64 6.46
C ASN A 73 -1.62 9.78 6.01
N ASP A 74 -2.84 10.34 6.01
CA ASP A 74 -4.04 9.62 5.58
C ASP A 74 -4.00 9.31 4.09
N LEU A 75 -3.63 10.29 3.25
CA LEU A 75 -3.49 10.10 1.81
C LEU A 75 -2.40 9.07 1.48
N ARG A 76 -1.30 9.06 2.21
CA ARG A 76 -0.24 8.04 2.06
C ARG A 76 -0.74 6.65 2.41
N THR A 77 -1.53 6.53 3.47
CA THR A 77 -2.11 5.24 3.88
C THR A 77 -3.13 4.78 2.86
N ILE A 78 -4.02 5.65 2.38
CA ILE A 78 -4.99 5.34 1.32
C ILE A 78 -4.26 4.90 0.04
N SER A 79 -3.23 5.66 -0.37
CA SER A 79 -2.44 5.30 -1.56
C SER A 79 -1.76 3.94 -1.43
N MET A 80 -1.23 3.62 -0.25
CA MET A 80 -0.64 2.31 0.03
C MET A 80 -1.68 1.19 -0.04
N VAL A 81 -2.87 1.39 0.53
CA VAL A 81 -3.97 0.42 0.50
C VAL A 81 -4.43 0.17 -0.93
N CYS A 82 -4.66 1.23 -1.71
CA CYS A 82 -5.04 1.12 -3.12
C CYS A 82 -3.94 0.42 -3.95
N ALA A 83 -2.67 0.72 -3.69
CA ALA A 83 -1.56 0.05 -4.37
C ALA A 83 -1.47 -1.45 -4.00
N ALA A 84 -1.70 -1.80 -2.73
CA ALA A 84 -1.73 -3.19 -2.29
C ALA A 84 -2.90 -3.97 -2.91
N TYR A 85 -4.05 -3.32 -3.07
CA TYR A 85 -5.21 -3.88 -3.76
C TYR A 85 -4.90 -4.14 -5.24
N ALA A 86 -4.43 -3.13 -5.96
CA ALA A 86 -4.05 -3.25 -7.37
C ALA A 86 -2.93 -4.28 -7.63
N ALA A 87 -2.03 -4.47 -6.67
CA ALA A 87 -0.97 -5.48 -6.73
C ALA A 87 -1.43 -6.88 -6.27
N ASN A 88 -2.71 -7.05 -5.92
CA ASN A 88 -3.28 -8.30 -5.41
C ASN A 88 -2.56 -8.87 -4.16
N VAL A 89 -2.08 -7.99 -3.28
CA VAL A 89 -1.41 -8.38 -2.03
C VAL A 89 -2.19 -7.96 -0.78
N LEU A 90 -3.29 -7.23 -0.93
CA LEU A 90 -4.11 -6.74 0.17
C LEU A 90 -4.68 -7.88 1.02
N GLU A 91 -5.03 -9.00 0.40
CA GLU A 91 -5.56 -10.19 1.08
C GLU A 91 -4.66 -10.62 2.24
N ASN A 92 -3.34 -10.56 2.08
CA ASN A 92 -2.39 -10.95 3.13
C ASN A 92 -2.56 -10.13 4.43
N ALA A 93 -2.99 -8.87 4.33
CA ALA A 93 -3.26 -8.03 5.49
C ALA A 93 -4.64 -8.34 6.12
N LEU A 94 -5.57 -8.87 5.33
CA LEU A 94 -6.95 -9.13 5.75
C LEU A 94 -7.19 -10.55 6.27
N LEU A 95 -6.18 -11.43 6.27
CA LEU A 95 -6.30 -12.85 6.66
C LEU A 95 -6.88 -13.03 8.07
N GLN A 96 -6.59 -12.10 8.98
CA GLN A 96 -7.08 -12.17 10.37
C GLN A 96 -8.53 -11.70 10.54
N LEU A 97 -9.16 -11.14 9.50
CA LEU A 97 -10.55 -10.73 9.53
C LEU A 97 -11.49 -11.89 9.20
N ASN A 98 -12.67 -11.90 9.81
CA ASN A 98 -13.75 -12.79 9.40
C ASN A 98 -14.26 -12.42 8.00
N HIS A 99 -15.07 -13.29 7.38
CA HIS A 99 -15.56 -13.12 6.02
C HIS A 99 -16.32 -11.79 5.84
N GLU A 100 -17.22 -11.47 6.75
CA GLU A 100 -18.04 -10.24 6.66
C GLU A 100 -17.20 -8.97 6.68
N LEU A 101 -16.22 -8.87 7.58
CA LEU A 101 -15.32 -7.72 7.66
C LEU A 101 -14.38 -7.64 6.46
N ARG A 102 -14.02 -8.79 5.89
CA ARG A 102 -13.19 -8.84 4.67
C ARG A 102 -13.94 -8.30 3.47
N GLU A 103 -15.19 -8.70 3.28
CA GLU A 103 -16.05 -8.18 2.21
C GLU A 103 -16.26 -6.65 2.35
N LYS A 104 -16.53 -6.18 3.57
CA LYS A 104 -16.61 -4.74 3.86
C LYS A 104 -15.30 -4.02 3.54
N ALA A 105 -14.17 -4.62 3.84
CA ALA A 105 -12.86 -4.05 3.55
C ALA A 105 -12.60 -3.92 2.04
N TYR A 106 -13.00 -4.92 1.23
CA TYR A 106 -12.89 -4.85 -0.22
C TYR A 106 -13.82 -3.77 -0.81
N THR A 107 -15.07 -3.72 -0.37
CA THR A 107 -15.99 -2.64 -0.77
C THR A 107 -15.40 -1.27 -0.43
N LYS A 108 -14.81 -1.13 0.76
CA LYS A 108 -14.21 0.13 1.20
C LYS A 108 -13.00 0.55 0.36
N VAL A 109 -12.15 -0.40 -0.07
CA VAL A 109 -11.00 -0.05 -0.91
C VAL A 109 -11.43 0.36 -2.31
N ASP A 110 -12.47 -0.25 -2.87
CA ASP A 110 -13.07 0.16 -4.15
C ASP A 110 -13.62 1.59 -4.07
N ASP A 111 -14.32 1.92 -2.99
CA ASP A 111 -14.80 3.27 -2.72
C ASP A 111 -13.63 4.27 -2.65
N LEU A 112 -12.58 3.96 -1.86
CA LEU A 112 -11.41 4.80 -1.74
C LEU A 112 -10.71 4.99 -3.08
N LEU A 113 -10.52 3.93 -3.84
CA LEU A 113 -9.90 4.01 -5.16
C LEU A 113 -10.71 4.90 -6.10
N SER A 114 -12.05 4.75 -6.10
CA SER A 114 -12.94 5.60 -6.90
C SER A 114 -12.90 7.07 -6.47
N GLU A 115 -12.90 7.34 -5.16
CA GLU A 115 -12.95 8.70 -4.63
C GLU A 115 -11.63 9.47 -4.83
N TYR A 116 -10.48 8.80 -4.69
CA TYR A 116 -9.16 9.41 -4.74
C TYR A 116 -8.47 9.33 -6.11
N SER A 117 -9.06 8.65 -7.09
CA SER A 117 -8.49 8.51 -8.44
C SER A 117 -8.84 9.68 -9.38
N VAL A 118 -9.66 10.62 -8.94
CA VAL A 118 -10.13 11.75 -9.75
C VAL A 118 -9.74 13.07 -9.09
N TRP A 119 -9.13 13.97 -9.85
CA TRP A 119 -8.79 15.32 -9.39
C TRP A 119 -9.59 16.38 -10.17
N PRO A 120 -10.14 17.45 -9.56
CA PRO A 120 -10.22 17.66 -8.09
C PRO A 120 -11.07 16.62 -7.37
N PHE A 121 -10.73 16.32 -6.12
CA PHE A 121 -11.51 15.39 -5.32
C PHE A 121 -12.96 15.83 -5.18
N LEU A 122 -13.87 14.87 -5.14
CA LEU A 122 -15.28 15.14 -4.88
C LEU A 122 -15.46 15.77 -3.49
N LYS A 123 -16.49 16.61 -3.32
CA LYS A 123 -16.79 17.32 -2.05
C LYS A 123 -16.88 16.43 -0.79
N LYS A 124 -17.03 15.13 -0.98
CA LYS A 124 -17.07 14.13 0.11
C LYS A 124 -15.70 13.85 0.71
N VAL A 125 -14.64 14.08 -0.06
CA VAL A 125 -13.26 13.78 0.36
C VAL A 125 -12.73 14.96 1.14
N LYS A 126 -12.55 14.76 2.45
CA LYS A 126 -11.96 15.76 3.34
C LYS A 126 -10.46 15.52 3.45
N VAL A 127 -9.69 16.12 2.58
CA VAL A 127 -8.24 16.18 2.67
C VAL A 127 -7.86 17.63 2.94
N ASP A 128 -7.16 17.85 4.04
CA ASP A 128 -6.55 19.15 4.29
C ASP A 128 -5.31 19.27 3.39
N ILE A 129 -5.41 20.14 2.39
CA ILE A 129 -4.37 20.35 1.39
C ILE A 129 -3.65 21.63 1.74
N PRO A 130 -2.39 21.54 2.21
CA PRO A 130 -1.60 22.74 2.46
C PRO A 130 -1.41 23.54 1.16
N GLU A 131 -1.40 24.85 1.30
CA GLU A 131 -1.21 25.78 0.18
C GLU A 131 0.05 25.43 -0.65
N GLY A 132 -0.08 25.39 -1.96
CA GLY A 132 1.00 25.07 -2.89
C GLY A 132 1.34 23.57 -2.98
N LYS A 133 0.49 22.67 -2.44
CA LYS A 133 0.67 21.21 -2.51
C LYS A 133 -0.34 20.51 -3.44
N GLU A 134 -1.17 21.25 -4.15
CA GLU A 134 -2.22 20.74 -5.03
C GLU A 134 -1.65 19.82 -6.12
N LEU A 135 -0.50 20.18 -6.70
CA LEU A 135 0.14 19.37 -7.75
C LEU A 135 0.56 17.98 -7.24
N GLN A 136 1.05 17.88 -6.00
CA GLN A 136 1.40 16.58 -5.42
C GLN A 136 0.17 15.70 -5.27
N ILE A 137 -0.96 16.28 -4.88
CA ILE A 137 -2.23 15.56 -4.75
C ILE A 137 -2.75 15.12 -6.11
N GLU A 138 -2.68 15.98 -7.12
CA GLU A 138 -3.05 15.65 -8.50
C GLU A 138 -2.22 14.49 -9.04
N VAL A 139 -0.91 14.47 -8.79
CA VAL A 139 -0.03 13.34 -9.17
C VAL A 139 -0.47 12.05 -8.48
N VAL A 140 -0.81 12.10 -7.20
CA VAL A 140 -1.32 10.92 -6.48
C VAL A 140 -2.63 10.43 -7.11
N ALA A 141 -3.58 11.32 -7.38
CA ALA A 141 -4.84 10.97 -8.03
C ALA A 141 -4.62 10.34 -9.42
N ALA A 142 -3.69 10.89 -10.20
CA ALA A 142 -3.33 10.35 -11.52
C ALA A 142 -2.75 8.94 -11.42
N VAL A 143 -1.90 8.66 -10.42
CA VAL A 143 -1.36 7.31 -10.17
C VAL A 143 -2.47 6.35 -9.76
N LEU A 144 -3.37 6.76 -8.85
CA LEU A 144 -4.51 5.95 -8.44
C LEU A 144 -5.47 5.68 -9.61
N ASN A 145 -5.64 6.64 -10.53
CA ASN A 145 -6.42 6.42 -11.75
C ASN A 145 -5.83 5.34 -12.67
N VAL A 146 -4.50 5.15 -12.67
CA VAL A 146 -3.90 4.02 -13.39
C VAL A 146 -4.31 2.69 -12.75
N PHE A 147 -4.38 2.63 -11.42
CA PHE A 147 -4.77 1.41 -10.72
C PHE A 147 -6.21 0.97 -11.03
N THR A 148 -7.13 1.91 -11.26
CA THR A 148 -8.51 1.57 -11.69
C THR A 148 -8.59 0.86 -13.05
N LYS A 149 -7.51 0.90 -13.82
CA LYS A 149 -7.44 0.35 -15.19
C LYS A 149 -6.52 -0.88 -15.28
N MET A 150 -5.96 -1.35 -14.16
CA MET A 150 -4.96 -2.43 -14.21
C MET A 150 -5.54 -3.75 -14.70
N ASP A 151 -6.79 -4.07 -14.37
CA ASP A 151 -7.47 -5.28 -14.87
C ASP A 151 -7.65 -5.28 -16.40
N SER A 152 -7.59 -4.11 -17.04
CA SER A 152 -7.67 -3.97 -18.50
C SER A 152 -6.29 -3.97 -19.18
N ILE A 153 -5.20 -4.02 -18.40
CA ILE A 153 -3.83 -3.96 -18.91
C ILE A 153 -3.14 -5.34 -18.85
N LEU A 154 -3.69 -6.26 -18.05
CA LEU A 154 -3.27 -7.66 -17.96
C LEU A 154 -4.01 -8.53 -18.97
#